data_c9cfde2edcc5c37137a9fcf45b92c1b7
#
_entry.id   c9cfde2edcc5c37137a9fcf45b92c1b7
#
_cell.length_a   1.000
_cell.length_b   1.000
_cell.length_c   1.000
_cell.angle_alpha   90.00
_cell.angle_beta   90.00
_cell.angle_gamma   90.00
#
_symmetry.space_group_name_H-M   'P 1'
#
loop_
_entity.id
_entity.type
_entity.pdbx_description
1 polymer ?
#
loop_
_entity_poly.entity_id
_entity_poly.type
_entity_poly.pdbx_seq_one_letter_code
_entity_poly.pdbx_strand_id
1 'polypeptide(L)'
;KGYTNMYIKPYIKKEPLKKMILDEIKQIKKTRRTHSVSDYSNSNSNSNSDSSNTGTSCTDYNSNSNSDSCSNNNNNTGTDYNSNSNSDSCSNNNNNTGTDYNSNNNTSNSNSNSNNNIRRSKSFTSFRKKSLKKNSSNLSDIFQNYDIDRCVFPKVSKLIAIGDIHGDLSVAIKALKLGGVIDNSISDNTRDINNIHWTGGDTYVVQLGDQIDRVRPSKLFNNLCSDEDADLVKDEGSDLKIISLFENLHREAKAVGGALFSIFGNHELMNVDGDFRYVSPREFHEFGNFFNGKYEQNSKFPFGYKERLDAFKPGGLLSSRLALTRYSVLQVGSWLFVHGSISPQCANKYSMNDINSSIKNWLLGTSTENIGNLYHTDNDEDSPFWSRKYSDMDEWDEVKSIASFKQTINNLNIKNLRDNTNVIKGMVMGHSPQFMYNRGINSSYDNRIWRVDIGASKAFGDVKSTPECFLRKVHVLIIEDDCRFHIVKEKC
;
A
#
# COMPACT_ATOMS: atom_id res chain seq x y z
N LYS A 1 18.41 36.95 5.10
CA LYS A 1 19.72 36.78 4.45
C LYS A 1 19.55 35.69 3.42
N GLY A 2 19.68 36.11 2.13
CA GLY A 2 19.38 35.25 1.00
C GLY A 2 20.36 34.09 0.83
N TYR A 3 19.83 32.93 0.47
CA TYR A 3 20.56 31.87 -0.16
C TYR A 3 20.44 32.02 -1.67
N THR A 4 21.51 32.49 -2.31
CA THR A 4 21.66 32.46 -3.75
C THR A 4 21.99 31.04 -4.18
N ASN A 5 21.00 30.30 -4.64
CA ASN A 5 21.20 28.98 -5.26
C ASN A 5 21.58 29.20 -6.73
N MET A 6 22.82 28.91 -7.07
CA MET A 6 23.24 28.72 -8.46
C MET A 6 22.67 27.42 -9.00
N TYR A 7 21.61 27.53 -9.80
CA TYR A 7 21.05 26.40 -10.56
C TYR A 7 21.82 26.25 -11.87
N ILE A 8 22.59 25.19 -12.00
CA ILE A 8 23.08 24.69 -13.28
C ILE A 8 22.06 23.69 -13.80
N LYS A 9 21.34 24.06 -14.87
CA LYS A 9 20.42 23.21 -15.60
C LYS A 9 21.17 22.08 -16.33
N PRO A 10 20.75 20.80 -16.20
CA PRO A 10 20.85 19.86 -17.29
C PRO A 10 19.48 19.67 -17.94
N TYR A 11 19.38 20.07 -19.18
CA TYR A 11 18.24 19.83 -20.06
C TYR A 11 18.21 18.35 -20.45
N ILE A 12 17.41 17.53 -19.75
CA ILE A 12 17.11 16.18 -20.20
C ILE A 12 15.73 16.21 -20.84
N LYS A 13 15.66 15.93 -22.13
CA LYS A 13 14.40 15.82 -22.84
C LYS A 13 13.57 14.70 -22.18
N LYS A 14 12.40 15.05 -21.65
CA LYS A 14 11.45 14.11 -20.97
C LYS A 14 10.93 13.01 -21.90
N GLU A 15 10.90 13.26 -23.19
CA GLU A 15 10.38 12.36 -24.24
C GLU A 15 11.12 11.01 -24.37
N PRO A 16 12.44 10.89 -24.26
CA PRO A 16 13.11 9.62 -24.45
C PRO A 16 12.78 8.59 -23.37
N LEU A 17 12.62 9.00 -22.10
CA LEU A 17 12.33 8.09 -20.99
C LEU A 17 10.87 7.59 -21.04
N LYS A 18 9.94 8.50 -21.28
CA LYS A 18 8.52 8.15 -21.45
C LYS A 18 8.30 7.23 -22.66
N LYS A 19 8.94 7.53 -23.78
CA LYS A 19 8.90 6.70 -24.99
C LYS A 19 9.50 5.31 -24.72
N MET A 20 10.64 5.24 -24.04
CA MET A 20 11.31 3.99 -23.73
C MET A 20 10.45 3.08 -22.83
N ILE A 21 9.82 3.62 -21.80
CA ILE A 21 8.93 2.87 -20.91
C ILE A 21 7.67 2.43 -21.66
N LEU A 22 7.08 3.30 -22.47
CA LEU A 22 5.91 2.94 -23.30
C LEU A 22 6.25 1.89 -24.36
N ASP A 23 7.46 1.94 -24.93
CA ASP A 23 7.90 0.96 -25.92
C ASP A 23 8.22 -0.39 -25.25
N GLU A 24 8.76 -0.42 -24.04
CA GLU A 24 8.93 -1.64 -23.23
C GLU A 24 7.59 -2.24 -22.83
N ILE A 25 6.64 -1.42 -22.35
CA ILE A 25 5.27 -1.89 -22.06
C ILE A 25 4.61 -2.51 -23.30
N LYS A 26 4.81 -1.93 -24.49
CA LYS A 26 4.31 -2.50 -25.76
C LYS A 26 5.01 -3.82 -26.13
N GLN A 27 6.31 -3.93 -25.90
CA GLN A 27 7.06 -5.15 -26.14
C GLN A 27 6.62 -6.29 -25.21
N ILE A 28 6.45 -6.01 -23.90
CA ILE A 28 5.96 -6.98 -22.93
C ILE A 28 4.55 -7.49 -23.33
N LYS A 29 3.65 -6.57 -23.75
CA LYS A 29 2.31 -6.93 -24.25
C LYS A 29 2.38 -7.79 -25.54
N LYS A 30 3.35 -7.57 -26.41
CA LYS A 30 3.53 -8.32 -27.65
C LYS A 30 4.09 -9.73 -27.36
N THR A 31 5.07 -9.84 -26.48
CA THR A 31 5.70 -11.12 -26.09
C THR A 31 4.68 -12.03 -25.38
N ARG A 32 3.84 -11.48 -24.49
CA ARG A 32 2.77 -12.24 -23.80
C ARG A 32 1.68 -12.73 -24.78
N ARG A 33 1.33 -11.94 -25.82
CA ARG A 33 0.39 -12.38 -26.86
C ARG A 33 0.94 -13.53 -27.71
N THR A 34 2.23 -13.62 -27.92
CA THR A 34 2.84 -14.72 -28.69
C THR A 34 2.96 -16.01 -27.89
N HIS A 35 3.10 -15.94 -26.55
CA HIS A 35 3.11 -17.11 -25.68
C HIS A 35 1.72 -17.72 -25.44
N SER A 36 0.67 -16.91 -25.47
CA SER A 36 -0.71 -17.41 -25.29
C SER A 36 -1.28 -18.14 -26.53
N VAL A 37 -0.62 -18.07 -27.67
CA VAL A 37 -1.05 -18.72 -28.92
C VAL A 37 -0.32 -20.04 -29.18
N SER A 38 0.81 -20.30 -28.49
CA SER A 38 1.63 -21.50 -28.70
C SER A 38 1.31 -22.68 -27.78
N ASP A 39 0.48 -22.52 -26.73
CA ASP A 39 0.23 -23.57 -25.74
C ASP A 39 -1.07 -24.39 -25.97
N TYR A 40 -1.71 -24.24 -27.15
CA TYR A 40 -2.84 -25.08 -27.55
C TYR A 40 -2.47 -26.04 -28.67
N SER A 41 -1.46 -26.89 -28.48
CA SER A 41 -1.33 -28.08 -29.29
C SER A 41 -0.45 -29.14 -28.61
N ASN A 42 -1.07 -30.25 -28.31
CA ASN A 42 -0.51 -31.59 -28.03
C ASN A 42 0.28 -31.81 -26.72
N SER A 43 -0.29 -32.63 -25.82
CA SER A 43 0.19 -34.02 -25.72
C SER A 43 -0.61 -34.81 -24.70
N ASN A 44 -1.30 -35.82 -25.18
CA ASN A 44 -1.66 -37.02 -24.43
C ASN A 44 -0.40 -37.84 -24.17
N SER A 45 -0.10 -38.17 -22.93
CA SER A 45 0.62 -39.42 -22.62
C SER A 45 0.40 -39.78 -21.13
N ASN A 46 -0.19 -40.96 -20.92
CA ASN A 46 -0.26 -41.69 -19.68
C ASN A 46 1.13 -42.03 -19.13
N SER A 47 1.34 -41.86 -17.84
CA SER A 47 2.20 -42.75 -17.07
C SER A 47 1.87 -42.70 -15.60
N ASN A 48 1.40 -43.85 -15.06
CA ASN A 48 1.35 -44.18 -13.65
C ASN A 48 2.75 -44.23 -13.04
N SER A 49 2.92 -43.61 -11.87
CA SER A 49 3.93 -44.09 -10.93
C SER A 49 3.52 -43.66 -9.51
N ASP A 50 3.31 -44.70 -8.68
CA ASP A 50 3.16 -44.64 -7.23
C ASP A 50 4.41 -44.03 -6.59
N SER A 51 4.23 -43.10 -5.68
CA SER A 51 5.18 -42.84 -4.61
C SER A 51 4.48 -42.30 -3.37
N SER A 52 4.51 -43.10 -2.31
CA SER A 52 4.11 -42.81 -0.95
C SER A 52 4.86 -41.61 -0.39
N ASN A 53 4.15 -40.61 0.08
CA ASN A 53 4.75 -39.54 0.86
C ASN A 53 3.88 -39.27 2.10
N THR A 54 4.44 -39.50 3.27
CA THR A 54 3.84 -39.30 4.58
C THR A 54 3.76 -37.80 4.86
N GLY A 55 2.59 -37.23 4.63
CA GLY A 55 2.28 -35.84 5.01
C GLY A 55 1.53 -35.80 6.33
N THR A 56 2.07 -35.09 7.30
CA THR A 56 1.39 -34.75 8.54
C THR A 56 0.18 -33.87 8.22
N SER A 57 -1.01 -34.41 8.35
CA SER A 57 -2.26 -33.69 8.11
C SER A 57 -2.62 -32.84 9.32
N CYS A 58 -2.96 -31.58 9.08
CA CYS A 58 -3.74 -30.79 10.03
C CYS A 58 -5.14 -31.40 10.12
N THR A 59 -5.47 -32.00 11.25
CA THR A 59 -6.77 -32.65 11.46
C THR A 59 -7.89 -31.64 11.49
N ASP A 60 -8.84 -31.78 10.59
CA ASP A 60 -10.13 -31.11 10.63
C ASP A 60 -10.96 -31.68 11.80
N TYR A 61 -11.27 -30.85 12.78
CA TYR A 61 -12.29 -31.20 13.79
C TYR A 61 -13.67 -31.01 13.18
N ASN A 62 -14.25 -32.12 12.76
CA ASN A 62 -15.68 -32.22 12.46
C ASN A 62 -16.43 -32.48 13.77
N SER A 63 -17.14 -31.48 14.29
CA SER A 63 -18.14 -31.67 15.32
C SER A 63 -19.51 -31.74 14.67
N ASN A 64 -19.99 -32.98 14.47
CA ASN A 64 -21.40 -33.27 14.27
C ASN A 64 -22.10 -33.08 15.62
N SER A 65 -23.05 -32.18 15.70
CA SER A 65 -24.08 -32.19 16.73
C SER A 65 -25.46 -32.15 16.07
N ASN A 66 -26.15 -33.29 16.15
CA ASN A 66 -27.58 -33.39 15.96
C ASN A 66 -28.27 -32.63 17.10
N SER A 67 -29.24 -31.82 16.76
CA SER A 67 -30.16 -31.26 17.74
C SER A 67 -31.57 -31.44 17.30
N ASP A 68 -32.31 -32.11 18.16
CA ASP A 68 -33.76 -32.25 18.11
C ASP A 68 -34.46 -30.95 18.53
N SER A 69 -35.62 -30.80 17.96
CA SER A 69 -36.62 -29.76 18.11
C SER A 69 -37.27 -29.73 19.53
N CYS A 70 -37.67 -28.49 19.94
CA CYS A 70 -39.01 -28.28 20.52
C CYS A 70 -39.36 -26.79 20.70
N SER A 71 -40.44 -26.46 20.14
CA SER A 71 -41.55 -25.51 20.25
C SER A 71 -41.71 -24.56 21.47
N ASN A 72 -42.16 -23.37 21.12
CA ASN A 72 -43.19 -22.47 21.72
C ASN A 72 -43.06 -21.90 23.14
N ASN A 73 -43.05 -20.56 23.29
CA ASN A 73 -44.28 -19.79 23.59
C ASN A 73 -43.99 -18.25 23.74
N ASN A 74 -45.02 -17.52 23.38
CA ASN A 74 -45.22 -16.07 23.54
C ASN A 74 -44.91 -15.52 24.93
N ASN A 75 -44.42 -14.27 25.02
CA ASN A 75 -45.26 -13.20 25.56
C ASN A 75 -44.62 -11.82 25.37
N ASN A 76 -45.50 -10.91 25.04
CA ASN A 76 -45.48 -9.48 24.81
C ASN A 76 -45.18 -8.70 26.09
N THR A 77 -44.41 -7.63 26.02
CA THR A 77 -44.72 -6.33 26.67
C THR A 77 -43.79 -5.25 26.12
N GLY A 78 -44.35 -4.24 25.52
CA GLY A 78 -43.70 -3.03 25.09
C GLY A 78 -43.44 -2.06 26.22
N THR A 79 -42.48 -1.20 25.99
CA THR A 79 -42.50 0.19 26.52
C THR A 79 -41.66 1.06 25.61
N ASP A 80 -42.36 2.06 25.03
CA ASP A 80 -41.78 3.20 24.31
C ASP A 80 -41.03 4.11 25.27
N TYR A 81 -39.90 4.62 24.87
CA TYR A 81 -39.40 5.91 25.33
C TYR A 81 -38.86 6.75 24.15
N ASN A 82 -39.65 7.80 23.91
CA ASN A 82 -39.29 8.98 23.13
C ASN A 82 -38.37 9.87 23.95
N SER A 83 -37.33 10.42 23.34
CA SER A 83 -36.75 11.68 23.83
C SER A 83 -36.15 12.49 22.70
N ASN A 84 -36.78 13.61 22.47
CA ASN A 84 -36.34 14.78 21.73
C ASN A 84 -35.11 15.40 22.37
N SER A 85 -34.19 15.91 21.56
CA SER A 85 -33.21 16.89 22.00
C SER A 85 -33.20 18.10 21.10
N ASN A 86 -33.47 19.22 21.69
CA ASN A 86 -33.43 20.56 21.13
C ASN A 86 -31.98 21.05 21.04
N SER A 87 -31.74 21.78 19.98
CA SER A 87 -30.63 22.69 19.76
C SER A 87 -30.77 23.95 20.64
N ASP A 88 -29.68 24.46 21.18
CA ASP A 88 -29.55 25.86 21.52
C ASP A 88 -28.17 26.42 21.18
N SER A 89 -28.25 27.49 20.41
CA SER A 89 -27.20 28.41 20.01
C SER A 89 -26.92 29.44 21.10
N CYS A 90 -25.68 29.82 21.34
CA CYS A 90 -25.37 31.12 21.92
C CYS A 90 -24.09 31.73 21.34
N SER A 91 -24.25 32.97 20.99
CA SER A 91 -23.33 33.89 20.32
C SER A 91 -22.51 34.74 21.31
N ASN A 92 -21.40 35.24 20.81
CA ASN A 92 -20.70 36.50 21.06
C ASN A 92 -20.09 36.81 22.44
N ASN A 93 -18.79 37.12 22.47
CA ASN A 93 -18.37 38.51 22.67
C ASN A 93 -16.86 38.76 22.38
N ASN A 94 -16.64 39.89 21.73
CA ASN A 94 -15.37 40.57 21.49
C ASN A 94 -14.62 40.89 22.79
N ASN A 95 -13.28 40.94 22.73
CA ASN A 95 -12.56 42.14 23.16
C ASN A 95 -11.14 42.19 22.60
N ASN A 96 -10.87 43.35 22.10
CA ASN A 96 -9.70 43.93 21.51
C ASN A 96 -8.69 44.36 22.58
N THR A 97 -7.39 44.14 22.42
CA THR A 97 -6.35 45.09 22.84
C THR A 97 -5.09 44.85 22.05
N GLY A 98 -4.73 45.86 21.27
CA GLY A 98 -3.44 45.95 20.60
C GLY A 98 -2.36 46.52 21.53
N THR A 99 -1.12 46.25 21.18
CA THR A 99 0.03 47.13 21.46
C THR A 99 1.11 46.95 20.39
N ASP A 100 1.35 48.04 19.68
CA ASP A 100 2.50 48.30 18.83
C ASP A 100 3.78 48.36 19.66
N TYR A 101 4.90 47.92 19.10
CA TYR A 101 6.20 48.51 19.30
C TYR A 101 7.09 48.42 18.06
N ASN A 102 7.56 49.60 17.69
CA ASN A 102 8.37 49.95 16.56
C ASN A 102 9.91 49.93 16.89
N SER A 103 10.69 49.85 15.81
CA SER A 103 12.04 50.46 15.56
C SER A 103 13.26 49.77 16.22
N ASN A 104 14.38 49.63 15.59
CA ASN A 104 15.23 50.49 14.76
C ASN A 104 16.48 49.79 14.22
N ASN A 105 16.92 50.26 13.07
CA ASN A 105 18.19 50.14 12.38
C ASN A 105 19.46 49.97 13.23
N ASN A 106 20.41 49.19 12.70
CA ASN A 106 21.75 49.74 12.46
C ASN A 106 22.59 48.91 11.47
N THR A 107 23.16 49.63 10.52
CA THR A 107 24.13 49.26 9.51
C THR A 107 25.51 49.11 10.11
N SER A 108 26.33 48.19 9.58
CA SER A 108 27.77 48.34 9.49
C SER A 108 28.38 47.46 8.39
N ASN A 109 29.04 48.12 7.47
CA ASN A 109 29.89 47.58 6.40
C ASN A 109 31.19 46.98 6.97
N SER A 110 31.64 45.87 6.37
CA SER A 110 33.08 45.62 6.25
C SER A 110 33.38 44.74 5.04
N ASN A 111 34.13 45.30 4.10
CA ASN A 111 34.77 44.65 2.96
C ASN A 111 35.93 43.77 3.41
N SER A 112 36.06 42.57 2.81
CA SER A 112 37.38 41.95 2.61
C SER A 112 37.37 41.05 1.38
N ASN A 113 38.21 41.45 0.40
CA ASN A 113 38.58 40.68 -0.78
C ASN A 113 39.43 39.45 -0.40
N SER A 114 39.13 38.30 -0.97
CA SER A 114 40.17 37.29 -1.21
C SER A 114 39.83 36.46 -2.46
N ASN A 115 40.70 36.61 -3.46
CA ASN A 115 40.77 35.81 -4.67
C ASN A 115 41.15 34.36 -4.31
N ASN A 116 40.37 33.36 -4.74
CA ASN A 116 40.88 32.01 -4.86
C ASN A 116 40.34 31.29 -6.12
N ASN A 117 41.30 30.87 -6.92
CA ASN A 117 41.17 30.14 -8.16
C ASN A 117 40.32 28.85 -8.02
N ILE A 118 39.28 28.75 -8.79
CA ILE A 118 38.47 27.53 -8.89
C ILE A 118 38.98 26.71 -10.08
N ARG A 119 39.67 25.60 -9.79
CA ARG A 119 39.93 24.53 -10.75
C ARG A 119 38.62 23.86 -11.12
N ARG A 120 38.22 23.95 -12.38
CA ARG A 120 37.07 23.18 -12.94
C ARG A 120 37.38 21.69 -12.94
N SER A 121 36.68 20.91 -12.16
CA SER A 121 36.70 19.45 -12.23
C SER A 121 35.72 18.95 -13.30
N LYS A 122 36.24 18.27 -14.32
CA LYS A 122 35.49 17.66 -15.44
C LYS A 122 34.76 16.36 -15.07
N SER A 123 34.55 16.05 -13.78
CA SER A 123 34.14 14.72 -13.33
C SER A 123 32.61 14.55 -13.12
N PHE A 124 31.82 15.61 -13.06
CA PHE A 124 30.44 15.54 -12.65
C PHE A 124 29.45 15.11 -13.77
N THR A 125 29.80 15.28 -15.03
CA THR A 125 28.93 14.93 -16.16
C THR A 125 28.95 13.44 -16.55
N SER A 126 30.04 12.72 -16.20
CA SER A 126 30.16 11.28 -16.49
C SER A 126 29.41 10.40 -15.48
N PHE A 127 29.31 10.85 -14.24
CA PHE A 127 28.59 10.12 -13.18
C PHE A 127 27.06 10.10 -13.39
N ARG A 128 26.49 11.21 -13.87
CA ARG A 128 25.03 11.30 -14.14
C ARG A 128 24.59 10.47 -15.35
N LYS A 129 25.40 10.37 -16.40
CA LYS A 129 25.11 9.52 -17.57
C LYS A 129 25.19 8.01 -17.25
N LYS A 130 26.08 7.60 -16.32
CA LYS A 130 26.17 6.21 -15.85
C LYS A 130 24.98 5.86 -14.93
N SER A 131 24.52 6.77 -14.07
CA SER A 131 23.37 6.54 -13.18
C SER A 131 22.06 6.41 -13.97
N LEU A 132 21.84 7.22 -14.98
CA LEU A 132 20.64 7.16 -15.82
C LEU A 132 20.60 5.91 -16.72
N LYS A 133 21.75 5.45 -17.25
CA LYS A 133 21.84 4.18 -17.97
C LYS A 133 21.66 2.97 -17.06
N LYS A 134 22.11 3.05 -15.80
CA LYS A 134 21.93 1.99 -14.81
C LYS A 134 20.47 1.87 -14.36
N ASN A 135 19.76 3.00 -14.26
CA ASN A 135 18.34 3.00 -13.90
C ASN A 135 17.41 2.56 -15.05
N SER A 136 17.81 2.71 -16.31
CA SER A 136 17.02 2.26 -17.46
C SER A 136 17.06 0.74 -17.67
N SER A 137 18.22 0.12 -17.41
CA SER A 137 18.33 -1.35 -17.44
C SER A 137 17.58 -2.02 -16.28
N ASN A 138 17.39 -1.32 -15.16
CA ASN A 138 16.70 -1.85 -13.99
C ASN A 138 15.15 -1.87 -14.11
N LEU A 139 14.52 -1.09 -14.97
CA LEU A 139 13.06 -1.06 -15.11
C LEU A 139 12.53 -2.29 -15.87
N SER A 140 13.19 -2.68 -16.96
CA SER A 140 12.84 -3.92 -17.68
C SER A 140 12.97 -5.15 -16.77
N ASP A 141 14.05 -5.20 -15.98
CA ASP A 141 14.31 -6.28 -15.04
C ASP A 141 13.27 -6.34 -13.91
N ILE A 142 12.75 -5.20 -13.47
CA ILE A 142 11.68 -5.16 -12.47
C ILE A 142 10.41 -5.79 -13.04
N PHE A 143 9.97 -5.38 -14.22
CA PHE A 143 8.72 -5.86 -14.82
C PHE A 143 8.74 -7.34 -15.19
N GLN A 144 9.89 -7.90 -15.58
CA GLN A 144 10.04 -9.32 -15.90
C GLN A 144 9.88 -10.24 -14.69
N ASN A 145 10.06 -9.71 -13.46
CA ASN A 145 9.96 -10.50 -12.24
C ASN A 145 8.51 -10.64 -11.71
N TYR A 146 7.57 -9.88 -12.27
CA TYR A 146 6.17 -9.92 -11.85
C TYR A 146 5.32 -10.70 -12.85
N ASP A 147 4.66 -11.75 -12.37
CA ASP A 147 3.60 -12.44 -13.11
C ASP A 147 2.23 -11.84 -12.74
N ILE A 148 2.02 -10.59 -13.20
CA ILE A 148 0.86 -9.78 -12.79
C ILE A 148 -0.48 -10.31 -13.31
N ASP A 149 -0.48 -11.24 -14.23
CA ASP A 149 -1.68 -11.89 -14.76
C ASP A 149 -2.07 -13.12 -13.91
N ARG A 150 -1.20 -13.53 -12.99
CA ARG A 150 -1.43 -14.61 -12.02
C ARG A 150 -1.62 -14.03 -10.63
N CYS A 151 -2.82 -14.13 -10.05
CA CYS A 151 -3.10 -13.64 -8.69
C CYS A 151 -3.24 -14.77 -7.65
N VAL A 152 -2.96 -16.01 -8.01
CA VAL A 152 -3.02 -17.17 -7.12
C VAL A 152 -1.68 -17.89 -7.13
N PHE A 153 -1.09 -18.05 -5.94
CA PHE A 153 0.20 -18.67 -5.71
C PHE A 153 0.07 -19.88 -4.79
N PRO A 154 0.97 -20.86 -4.90
CA PRO A 154 0.95 -22.04 -4.04
C PRO A 154 1.19 -21.65 -2.58
N LYS A 155 0.84 -22.55 -1.66
CA LYS A 155 1.25 -22.44 -0.26
C LYS A 155 2.78 -22.49 -0.16
N VAL A 156 3.32 -21.76 0.82
CA VAL A 156 4.75 -21.70 1.13
C VAL A 156 4.99 -22.04 2.60
N SER A 157 6.22 -22.41 2.93
CA SER A 157 6.62 -22.74 4.30
C SER A 157 6.48 -21.54 5.25
N LYS A 158 6.83 -20.34 4.76
CA LYS A 158 6.73 -19.10 5.55
C LYS A 158 6.16 -17.97 4.70
N LEU A 159 5.06 -17.41 5.20
CA LEU A 159 4.34 -16.28 4.60
C LEU A 159 4.20 -15.16 5.64
N ILE A 160 4.52 -13.93 5.25
CA ILE A 160 4.49 -12.77 6.14
C ILE A 160 3.50 -11.75 5.60
N ALA A 161 2.64 -11.23 6.47
CA ALA A 161 1.76 -10.10 6.15
C ALA A 161 2.25 -8.83 6.85
N ILE A 162 2.39 -7.75 6.08
CA ILE A 162 2.74 -6.41 6.54
C ILE A 162 1.57 -5.48 6.23
N GLY A 163 1.07 -4.76 7.24
CA GLY A 163 -0.01 -3.79 7.09
C GLY A 163 0.45 -2.49 6.44
N ASP A 164 -0.32 -1.44 6.65
CA ASP A 164 -0.20 -0.13 6.04
C ASP A 164 1.07 0.61 6.50
N ILE A 165 1.69 1.37 5.59
CA ILE A 165 2.99 2.02 5.80
C ILE A 165 2.85 3.55 5.81
N HIS A 166 1.99 4.10 4.94
CA HIS A 166 1.73 5.53 4.85
C HIS A 166 2.99 6.40 4.86
N GLY A 167 3.83 6.26 3.85
CA GLY A 167 5.01 7.09 3.64
C GLY A 167 6.10 6.97 4.74
N ASP A 168 5.97 6.04 5.71
CA ASP A 168 6.93 5.87 6.82
C ASP A 168 7.98 4.80 6.49
N LEU A 169 9.10 5.23 5.90
CA LEU A 169 10.20 4.33 5.56
C LEU A 169 10.74 3.57 6.77
N SER A 170 10.74 4.19 7.96
CA SER A 170 11.17 3.53 9.20
C SER A 170 10.26 2.36 9.57
N VAL A 171 8.94 2.50 9.40
CA VAL A 171 7.97 1.42 9.60
C VAL A 171 8.19 0.29 8.60
N ALA A 172 8.41 0.61 7.32
CA ALA A 172 8.70 -0.38 6.29
C ALA A 172 9.95 -1.21 6.64
N ILE A 173 11.06 -0.54 7.01
CA ILE A 173 12.32 -1.21 7.40
C ILE A 173 12.11 -2.10 8.62
N LYS A 174 11.46 -1.60 9.67
CA LYS A 174 11.18 -2.36 10.89
C LYS A 174 10.32 -3.60 10.61
N ALA A 175 9.28 -3.47 9.80
CA ALA A 175 8.42 -4.60 9.43
C ALA A 175 9.21 -5.68 8.68
N LEU A 176 10.06 -5.29 7.73
CA LEU A 176 10.92 -6.21 6.98
C LEU A 176 11.95 -6.92 7.90
N LYS A 177 12.53 -6.20 8.87
CA LYS A 177 13.43 -6.77 9.89
C LYS A 177 12.71 -7.77 10.79
N LEU A 178 11.51 -7.43 11.28
CA LEU A 178 10.69 -8.33 12.11
C LEU A 178 10.29 -9.59 11.35
N GLY A 179 10.06 -9.49 10.06
CA GLY A 179 9.85 -10.64 9.18
C GLY A 179 11.10 -11.51 8.99
N GLY A 180 12.29 -10.97 9.30
CA GLY A 180 13.57 -11.63 9.07
C GLY A 180 13.93 -11.73 7.58
N VAL A 181 13.52 -10.75 6.77
CA VAL A 181 13.73 -10.75 5.32
C VAL A 181 14.74 -9.72 4.83
N ILE A 182 15.25 -8.89 5.74
CA ILE A 182 16.43 -8.03 5.55
C ILE A 182 17.33 -8.08 6.78
N ASP A 183 18.57 -7.63 6.65
CA ASP A 183 19.54 -7.64 7.75
C ASP A 183 19.11 -6.75 8.93
N ASN A 184 19.14 -7.29 10.13
CA ASN A 184 18.80 -6.59 11.37
C ASN A 184 19.78 -5.46 11.74
N SER A 185 20.99 -5.45 11.19
CA SER A 185 21.98 -4.39 11.42
C SER A 185 21.64 -3.06 10.72
N ILE A 186 20.72 -3.09 9.75
CA ILE A 186 20.27 -1.90 9.04
C ILE A 186 19.61 -0.92 10.01
N SER A 187 20.02 0.35 9.97
CA SER A 187 19.40 1.39 10.80
C SER A 187 17.95 1.62 10.40
N ASP A 188 17.02 1.66 11.35
CA ASP A 188 15.61 1.95 11.11
C ASP A 188 15.38 3.35 10.51
N ASN A 189 16.33 4.27 10.72
CA ASN A 189 16.25 5.63 10.22
C ASN A 189 17.08 5.87 8.95
N THR A 190 17.58 4.82 8.30
CA THR A 190 18.33 4.99 7.05
C THR A 190 17.42 5.58 5.96
N ARG A 191 17.99 6.45 5.15
CA ARG A 191 17.36 7.00 3.95
C ARG A 191 17.99 6.46 2.66
N ASP A 192 19.06 5.71 2.80
CA ASP A 192 19.72 5.01 1.69
C ASP A 192 19.19 3.59 1.61
N ILE A 193 18.31 3.35 0.64
CA ILE A 193 17.72 2.05 0.40
C ILE A 193 18.56 1.13 -0.48
N ASN A 194 19.67 1.64 -1.04
CA ASN A 194 20.49 0.87 -1.99
C ASN A 194 21.29 -0.25 -1.31
N ASN A 195 21.50 -0.14 -0.01
CA ASN A 195 22.21 -1.12 0.80
C ASN A 195 21.27 -2.07 1.57
N ILE A 196 19.99 -2.05 1.26
CA ILE A 196 18.99 -2.95 1.83
C ILE A 196 18.75 -4.08 0.84
N HIS A 197 19.11 -5.31 1.24
CA HIS A 197 19.05 -6.50 0.40
C HIS A 197 18.19 -7.58 1.03
N TRP A 198 17.64 -8.45 0.19
CA TRP A 198 16.85 -9.59 0.61
C TRP A 198 17.70 -10.67 1.27
N THR A 199 17.32 -11.09 2.47
CA THR A 199 17.94 -12.20 3.22
C THR A 199 16.94 -13.29 3.59
N GLY A 200 15.68 -13.16 3.14
CA GLY A 200 14.56 -14.02 3.55
C GLY A 200 14.49 -15.40 2.86
N GLY A 201 15.46 -15.74 1.97
CA GLY A 201 15.43 -17.00 1.22
C GLY A 201 14.13 -17.14 0.42
N ASP A 202 13.46 -18.29 0.54
CA ASP A 202 12.22 -18.65 -0.13
C ASP A 202 10.92 -18.12 0.57
N THR A 203 11.08 -17.29 1.59
CA THR A 203 9.96 -16.64 2.29
C THR A 203 9.11 -15.80 1.34
N TYR A 204 7.80 -15.85 1.48
CA TYR A 204 6.88 -14.92 0.82
C TYR A 204 6.44 -13.82 1.77
N VAL A 205 6.38 -12.60 1.27
CA VAL A 205 5.84 -11.42 1.98
C VAL A 205 4.70 -10.83 1.16
N VAL A 206 3.62 -10.45 1.81
CA VAL A 206 2.54 -9.64 1.22
C VAL A 206 2.39 -8.38 2.05
N GLN A 207 2.62 -7.23 1.42
CA GLN A 207 2.33 -5.91 1.97
C GLN A 207 0.95 -5.45 1.48
N LEU A 208 0.09 -5.01 2.41
CA LEU A 208 -1.35 -4.88 2.20
C LEU A 208 -1.83 -3.53 1.68
N GLY A 209 -1.00 -2.80 0.94
CA GLY A 209 -1.38 -1.50 0.36
C GLY A 209 -1.10 -0.32 1.27
N ASP A 210 -1.54 0.87 0.86
CA ASP A 210 -1.30 2.13 1.58
C ASP A 210 0.19 2.32 1.93
N GLN A 211 1.05 2.21 0.93
CA GLN A 211 2.49 2.44 1.07
C GLN A 211 2.82 3.93 1.18
N ILE A 212 1.96 4.79 0.64
CA ILE A 212 2.14 6.23 0.45
C ILE A 212 1.18 7.05 1.31
N ASP A 213 1.29 8.37 1.22
CA ASP A 213 0.42 9.36 1.89
C ASP A 213 0.61 9.43 3.41
N ARG A 214 1.55 10.29 3.81
CA ARG A 214 2.03 10.40 5.19
C ARG A 214 1.14 11.18 6.13
N VAL A 215 0.20 12.02 5.67
CA VAL A 215 -0.50 12.99 6.51
C VAL A 215 -1.96 12.60 6.74
N ARG A 216 -2.46 12.95 7.94
CA ARG A 216 -3.88 12.97 8.29
C ARG A 216 -4.22 14.39 8.72
N PRO A 217 -4.58 15.28 7.78
CA PRO A 217 -4.71 16.71 8.04
C PRO A 217 -5.94 16.97 8.94
N SER A 218 -5.78 17.90 9.88
CA SER A 218 -6.90 18.41 10.68
C SER A 218 -7.77 19.37 9.88
N LYS A 219 -7.16 20.07 8.91
CA LYS A 219 -7.83 20.99 7.98
C LYS A 219 -7.17 20.91 6.62
N LEU A 220 -7.99 20.95 5.58
CA LEU A 220 -7.52 21.00 4.20
C LEU A 220 -7.62 22.44 3.67
N PHE A 221 -6.57 22.90 3.00
CA PHE A 221 -6.57 24.12 2.23
C PHE A 221 -6.48 23.79 0.74
N ASN A 222 -7.50 24.14 -0.04
CA ASN A 222 -7.61 23.71 -1.44
C ASN A 222 -7.43 22.18 -1.65
N ASN A 223 -7.97 21.38 -0.74
CA ASN A 223 -7.80 19.90 -0.75
C ASN A 223 -6.36 19.42 -0.54
N LEU A 224 -5.50 20.23 0.07
CA LEU A 224 -4.09 19.89 0.32
C LEU A 224 -3.73 20.08 1.80
N CYS A 225 -2.76 19.31 2.27
CA CYS A 225 -2.17 19.43 3.59
C CYS A 225 -1.24 20.65 3.69
N SER A 226 -1.06 21.19 4.91
CA SER A 226 -0.13 22.25 5.22
C SER A 226 1.29 21.73 5.52
N ASP A 227 2.27 22.64 5.52
CA ASP A 227 3.63 22.34 6.01
C ASP A 227 3.62 21.99 7.51
N GLU A 228 2.72 22.60 8.30
CA GLU A 228 2.53 22.31 9.71
C GLU A 228 2.07 20.86 9.93
N ASP A 229 1.14 20.36 9.11
CA ASP A 229 0.71 18.95 9.16
C ASP A 229 1.88 18.01 8.86
N ALA A 230 2.73 18.33 7.88
CA ALA A 230 3.91 17.54 7.55
C ALA A 230 4.96 17.54 8.69
N ASP A 231 5.13 18.66 9.38
CA ASP A 231 6.05 18.79 10.51
C ASP A 231 5.58 17.98 11.72
N LEU A 232 4.26 17.99 12.00
CA LEU A 232 3.67 17.21 13.10
C LEU A 232 3.96 15.71 12.97
N VAL A 233 3.91 15.16 11.76
CA VAL A 233 4.17 13.74 11.48
C VAL A 233 5.64 13.46 11.16
N LYS A 234 6.51 14.46 11.22
CA LYS A 234 7.95 14.36 10.90
C LYS A 234 8.19 13.68 9.55
N ASP A 235 7.42 14.13 8.55
CA ASP A 235 7.52 13.55 7.22
C ASP A 235 8.88 13.81 6.59
N GLU A 236 9.41 12.82 5.88
CA GLU A 236 10.69 12.89 5.16
C GLU A 236 10.56 12.84 3.64
N GLY A 237 9.34 12.67 3.08
CA GLY A 237 9.08 12.48 1.65
C GLY A 237 9.73 11.19 1.15
N SER A 238 9.08 10.04 1.43
CA SER A 238 9.67 8.71 1.20
C SER A 238 8.84 7.79 0.30
N ASP A 239 7.78 8.28 -0.32
CA ASP A 239 6.88 7.46 -1.15
C ASP A 239 7.62 6.71 -2.26
N LEU A 240 8.39 7.41 -3.07
CA LEU A 240 9.14 6.79 -4.18
C LEU A 240 10.25 5.84 -3.68
N LYS A 241 10.80 6.10 -2.49
CA LYS A 241 11.79 5.21 -1.88
C LYS A 241 11.15 3.92 -1.40
N ILE A 242 10.00 3.99 -0.75
CA ILE A 242 9.25 2.82 -0.28
C ILE A 242 8.85 1.95 -1.47
N ILE A 243 8.25 2.55 -2.50
CA ILE A 243 7.88 1.84 -3.73
C ILE A 243 9.10 1.13 -4.32
N SER A 244 10.23 1.83 -4.44
CA SER A 244 11.45 1.27 -5.04
C SER A 244 12.10 0.21 -4.16
N LEU A 245 12.07 0.34 -2.83
CA LEU A 245 12.59 -0.66 -1.89
C LEU A 245 11.84 -1.98 -2.04
N PHE A 246 10.51 -1.95 -2.01
CA PHE A 246 9.69 -3.16 -2.11
C PHE A 246 9.87 -3.85 -3.47
N GLU A 247 9.97 -3.11 -4.56
CA GLU A 247 10.22 -3.69 -5.89
C GLU A 247 11.62 -4.29 -6.03
N ASN A 248 12.65 -3.64 -5.48
CA ASN A 248 14.01 -4.17 -5.47
C ASN A 248 14.09 -5.47 -4.67
N LEU A 249 13.49 -5.49 -3.48
CA LEU A 249 13.46 -6.68 -2.63
C LEU A 249 12.64 -7.82 -3.28
N HIS A 250 11.53 -7.51 -3.98
CA HIS A 250 10.81 -8.54 -4.74
C HIS A 250 11.70 -9.19 -5.81
N ARG A 251 12.47 -8.40 -6.56
CA ARG A 251 13.38 -8.90 -7.57
C ARG A 251 14.45 -9.81 -6.96
N GLU A 252 15.04 -9.40 -5.83
CA GLU A 252 16.07 -10.20 -5.14
C GLU A 252 15.46 -11.47 -4.52
N ALA A 253 14.28 -11.39 -3.91
CA ALA A 253 13.55 -12.53 -3.38
C ALA A 253 13.24 -13.55 -4.48
N LYS A 254 12.75 -13.08 -5.62
CA LYS A 254 12.41 -13.94 -6.77
C LYS A 254 13.61 -14.75 -7.28
N ALA A 255 14.80 -14.18 -7.23
CA ALA A 255 16.03 -14.85 -7.66
C ALA A 255 16.41 -16.06 -6.78
N VAL A 256 15.88 -16.14 -5.56
CA VAL A 256 16.16 -17.22 -4.58
C VAL A 256 14.91 -18.03 -4.21
N GLY A 257 13.83 -17.92 -5.00
CA GLY A 257 12.59 -18.68 -4.79
C GLY A 257 11.57 -18.03 -3.85
N GLY A 258 11.89 -16.86 -3.27
CA GLY A 258 11.00 -16.06 -2.44
C GLY A 258 10.14 -15.07 -3.25
N ALA A 259 9.36 -14.25 -2.54
CA ALA A 259 8.61 -13.16 -3.14
C ALA A 259 8.28 -12.07 -2.12
N LEU A 260 8.24 -10.81 -2.58
CA LEU A 260 7.66 -9.71 -1.82
C LEU A 260 6.58 -9.05 -2.68
N PHE A 261 5.34 -9.42 -2.47
CA PHE A 261 4.21 -8.84 -3.17
C PHE A 261 3.72 -7.60 -2.46
N SER A 262 3.28 -6.60 -3.22
CA SER A 262 2.50 -5.47 -2.73
C SER A 262 1.13 -5.49 -3.38
N ILE A 263 0.08 -5.15 -2.61
CA ILE A 263 -1.24 -4.92 -3.17
C ILE A 263 -1.56 -3.43 -3.18
N PHE A 264 -2.60 -3.03 -3.89
CA PHE A 264 -3.10 -1.67 -3.87
C PHE A 264 -3.92 -1.42 -2.61
N GLY A 265 -3.67 -0.30 -1.95
CA GLY A 265 -4.60 0.32 -1.01
C GLY A 265 -5.40 1.44 -1.67
N ASN A 266 -6.33 2.03 -0.92
CA ASN A 266 -7.11 3.16 -1.41
C ASN A 266 -6.24 4.40 -1.64
N HIS A 267 -5.14 4.59 -0.90
CA HIS A 267 -4.27 5.75 -1.06
C HIS A 267 -3.51 5.74 -2.40
N GLU A 268 -3.03 4.60 -2.88
CA GLU A 268 -2.47 4.50 -4.23
C GLU A 268 -3.52 4.89 -5.27
N LEU A 269 -4.75 4.41 -5.14
CA LEU A 269 -5.83 4.67 -6.11
C LEU A 269 -6.36 6.09 -6.02
N MET A 270 -6.42 6.70 -4.83
CA MET A 270 -6.70 8.14 -4.65
C MET A 270 -5.72 8.99 -5.44
N ASN A 271 -4.43 8.66 -5.38
CA ASN A 271 -3.42 9.37 -6.15
C ASN A 271 -3.62 9.22 -7.67
N VAL A 272 -4.07 8.04 -8.14
CA VAL A 272 -4.41 7.84 -9.56
C VAL A 272 -5.61 8.69 -9.99
N ASP A 273 -6.57 8.89 -9.10
CA ASP A 273 -7.76 9.74 -9.29
C ASP A 273 -7.46 11.24 -9.14
N GLY A 274 -6.27 11.61 -8.66
CA GLY A 274 -5.85 12.99 -8.43
C GLY A 274 -6.31 13.57 -7.09
N ASP A 275 -6.76 12.72 -6.18
CA ASP A 275 -7.09 13.10 -4.81
C ASP A 275 -5.86 13.02 -3.90
N PHE A 276 -5.28 14.18 -3.60
CA PHE A 276 -4.05 14.33 -2.85
C PHE A 276 -4.25 14.85 -1.43
N ARG A 277 -5.44 14.69 -0.85
CA ARG A 277 -5.76 15.24 0.47
C ARG A 277 -4.89 14.71 1.62
N TYR A 278 -4.19 13.60 1.44
CA TYR A 278 -3.30 12.99 2.42
C TYR A 278 -1.82 13.08 2.05
N VAL A 279 -1.52 13.70 0.92
CA VAL A 279 -0.16 13.92 0.43
C VAL A 279 0.47 15.11 1.12
N SER A 280 1.64 14.94 1.71
CA SER A 280 2.36 16.04 2.36
C SER A 280 3.07 16.95 1.34
N PRO A 281 3.37 18.20 1.71
CA PRO A 281 4.25 19.05 0.91
C PRO A 281 5.60 18.44 0.59
N ARG A 282 6.16 17.62 1.49
CA ARG A 282 7.47 16.97 1.29
C ARG A 282 7.40 15.81 0.30
N GLU A 283 6.30 15.10 0.27
CA GLU A 283 6.01 14.05 -0.73
C GLU A 283 5.84 14.68 -2.11
N PHE A 284 5.18 15.85 -2.23
CA PHE A 284 5.18 16.61 -3.48
C PHE A 284 6.59 17.02 -3.89
N HIS A 285 7.42 17.54 -2.97
CA HIS A 285 8.80 17.90 -3.23
C HIS A 285 9.65 16.71 -3.71
N GLU A 286 9.42 15.50 -3.18
CA GLU A 286 10.08 14.29 -3.66
C GLU A 286 9.81 14.08 -5.16
N PHE A 287 8.56 14.22 -5.59
CA PHE A 287 8.16 14.11 -7.00
C PHE A 287 8.73 15.24 -7.85
N GLY A 288 8.66 16.48 -7.38
CA GLY A 288 9.26 17.63 -8.07
C GLY A 288 10.75 17.44 -8.31
N ASN A 289 11.48 16.96 -7.32
CA ASN A 289 12.91 16.68 -7.44
C ASN A 289 13.20 15.49 -8.37
N PHE A 290 12.46 14.39 -8.23
CA PHE A 290 12.67 13.18 -9.02
C PHE A 290 12.39 13.40 -10.51
N PHE A 291 11.31 14.10 -10.84
CA PHE A 291 10.91 14.37 -12.22
C PHE A 291 11.46 15.71 -12.78
N ASN A 292 12.37 16.39 -12.08
CA ASN A 292 12.94 17.69 -12.46
C ASN A 292 11.86 18.74 -12.71
N GLY A 293 10.89 18.84 -11.79
CA GLY A 293 9.84 19.84 -11.80
C GLY A 293 10.39 21.27 -11.83
N LYS A 294 9.57 22.19 -12.29
CA LYS A 294 9.90 23.61 -12.27
C LYS A 294 9.14 24.27 -11.14
N TYR A 295 9.87 25.04 -10.32
CA TYR A 295 9.24 25.92 -9.35
C TYR A 295 8.57 27.09 -10.12
N GLU A 296 7.25 27.22 -9.95
CA GLU A 296 6.47 28.32 -10.48
C GLU A 296 6.20 29.32 -9.36
N GLN A 297 6.78 30.52 -9.49
CA GLN A 297 6.51 31.60 -8.55
C GLN A 297 5.04 32.01 -8.69
N ASN A 298 4.31 32.11 -7.59
CA ASN A 298 2.87 32.37 -7.52
C ASN A 298 1.95 31.20 -7.94
N SER A 299 2.44 29.97 -8.01
CA SER A 299 1.58 28.80 -8.18
C SER A 299 0.65 28.65 -6.96
N LYS A 300 -0.61 28.28 -7.21
CA LYS A 300 -1.57 27.89 -6.15
C LYS A 300 -1.29 26.49 -5.59
N PHE A 301 -0.43 25.73 -6.24
CA PHE A 301 -0.09 24.37 -5.89
C PHE A 301 1.35 24.26 -5.42
N PRO A 302 1.68 23.33 -4.50
CA PRO A 302 3.03 23.11 -4.03
C PRO A 302 3.94 22.65 -5.16
N PHE A 303 5.24 22.86 -5.00
CA PHE A 303 6.26 22.35 -5.92
C PHE A 303 6.16 20.81 -5.98
N GLY A 304 6.10 20.27 -7.18
CA GLY A 304 5.98 18.82 -7.42
C GLY A 304 4.54 18.31 -7.57
N TYR A 305 3.53 19.13 -7.29
CA TYR A 305 2.12 18.76 -7.48
C TYR A 305 1.83 18.25 -8.90
N LYS A 306 2.27 19.04 -9.90
CA LYS A 306 2.07 18.66 -11.31
C LYS A 306 2.82 17.39 -11.69
N GLU A 307 4.02 17.23 -11.19
CA GLU A 307 4.84 16.05 -11.41
C GLU A 307 4.19 14.81 -10.80
N ARG A 308 3.61 14.92 -9.59
CA ARG A 308 2.86 13.82 -8.96
C ARG A 308 1.60 13.49 -9.75
N LEU A 309 0.81 14.51 -10.11
CA LEU A 309 -0.41 14.34 -10.92
C LEU A 309 -0.09 13.65 -12.27
N ASP A 310 0.93 14.12 -12.98
CA ASP A 310 1.35 13.54 -14.25
C ASP A 310 1.89 12.11 -14.12
N ALA A 311 2.52 11.78 -12.99
CA ALA A 311 3.05 10.46 -12.73
C ALA A 311 1.94 9.45 -12.40
N PHE A 312 0.95 9.86 -11.59
CA PHE A 312 -0.11 8.98 -11.11
C PHE A 312 -1.34 8.89 -12.01
N LYS A 313 -1.66 9.90 -12.84
CA LYS A 313 -2.84 9.82 -13.71
C LYS A 313 -2.87 8.53 -14.53
N PRO A 314 -4.04 8.00 -14.92
CA PRO A 314 -4.16 6.83 -15.76
C PRO A 314 -3.26 6.91 -17.01
N GLY A 315 -2.43 5.90 -17.23
CA GLY A 315 -1.39 5.89 -18.27
C GLY A 315 -0.15 6.72 -17.94
N GLY A 316 -0.09 7.34 -16.78
CA GLY A 316 1.11 8.02 -16.27
C GLY A 316 2.25 7.04 -15.99
N LEU A 317 3.44 7.58 -15.74
CA LEU A 317 4.63 6.75 -15.58
C LEU A 317 4.54 5.84 -14.35
N LEU A 318 4.11 6.42 -13.21
CA LEU A 318 4.03 5.68 -11.97
C LEU A 318 2.80 4.79 -11.92
N SER A 319 1.63 5.27 -12.34
CA SER A 319 0.43 4.43 -12.42
C SER A 319 0.66 3.19 -13.30
N SER A 320 1.32 3.35 -14.46
CA SER A 320 1.68 2.21 -15.34
C SER A 320 2.67 1.26 -14.67
N ARG A 321 3.65 1.77 -13.92
CA ARG A 321 4.60 0.97 -13.14
C ARG A 321 3.87 0.18 -12.05
N LEU A 322 3.00 0.82 -11.27
CA LEU A 322 2.22 0.17 -10.22
C LEU A 322 1.28 -0.90 -10.80
N ALA A 323 0.63 -0.63 -11.93
CA ALA A 323 -0.22 -1.60 -12.63
C ALA A 323 0.50 -2.90 -13.01
N LEU A 324 1.82 -2.87 -13.18
CA LEU A 324 2.66 -4.00 -13.58
C LEU A 324 3.40 -4.65 -12.42
N THR A 325 3.34 -4.08 -11.22
CA THR A 325 4.09 -4.56 -10.04
C THR A 325 3.22 -4.82 -8.82
N ARG A 326 1.91 -4.51 -8.88
CA ARG A 326 0.99 -4.66 -7.75
C ARG A 326 -0.28 -5.40 -8.13
N TYR A 327 -0.89 -6.01 -7.13
CA TYR A 327 -2.16 -6.72 -7.24
C TYR A 327 -3.26 -5.93 -6.53
N SER A 328 -4.49 -6.07 -6.95
CA SER A 328 -5.64 -5.57 -6.20
C SER A 328 -6.06 -6.57 -5.12
N VAL A 329 -6.03 -7.85 -5.47
CA VAL A 329 -6.27 -8.98 -4.60
C VAL A 329 -5.30 -10.11 -4.96
N LEU A 330 -4.85 -10.84 -3.95
CA LEU A 330 -3.83 -11.88 -4.10
C LEU A 330 -4.17 -13.08 -3.22
N GLN A 331 -3.99 -14.29 -3.73
CA GLN A 331 -4.07 -15.51 -2.94
C GLN A 331 -2.70 -16.18 -2.85
N VAL A 332 -2.28 -16.55 -1.65
CA VAL A 332 -1.13 -17.41 -1.39
C VAL A 332 -1.58 -18.57 -0.51
N GLY A 333 -1.45 -19.81 -1.01
CA GLY A 333 -2.01 -20.97 -0.33
C GLY A 333 -3.52 -20.84 -0.14
N SER A 334 -3.99 -20.95 1.12
CA SER A 334 -5.39 -20.77 1.50
C SER A 334 -5.76 -19.33 1.91
N TRP A 335 -4.86 -18.38 1.79
CA TRP A 335 -5.02 -17.02 2.31
C TRP A 335 -5.25 -16.02 1.20
N LEU A 336 -6.39 -15.33 1.27
CA LEU A 336 -6.70 -14.18 0.42
C LEU A 336 -6.18 -12.91 1.09
N PHE A 337 -5.44 -12.10 0.33
CA PHE A 337 -4.95 -10.79 0.73
C PHE A 337 -5.71 -9.71 -0.03
N VAL A 338 -6.26 -8.76 0.69
CA VAL A 338 -7.00 -7.61 0.18
C VAL A 338 -6.79 -6.43 1.11
N HIS A 339 -6.77 -5.21 0.60
CA HIS A 339 -6.53 -4.04 1.44
C HIS A 339 -7.68 -3.77 2.43
N GLY A 340 -8.89 -3.53 1.91
CA GLY A 340 -10.10 -3.41 2.72
C GLY A 340 -10.71 -4.76 3.03
N SER A 341 -11.85 -5.06 2.44
CA SER A 341 -12.46 -6.40 2.52
C SER A 341 -13.31 -6.68 1.27
N ILE A 342 -13.59 -7.94 1.00
CA ILE A 342 -14.48 -8.32 -0.10
C ILE A 342 -15.84 -8.66 0.47
N SER A 343 -16.87 -7.91 0.06
CA SER A 343 -18.26 -8.18 0.42
C SER A 343 -18.81 -9.39 -0.35
N PRO A 344 -19.89 -10.02 0.12
CA PRO A 344 -20.60 -11.05 -0.65
C PRO A 344 -21.06 -10.56 -2.01
N GLN A 345 -21.46 -9.31 -2.11
CA GLN A 345 -21.91 -8.65 -3.34
C GLN A 345 -20.79 -8.52 -4.34
N CYS A 346 -19.63 -7.99 -3.90
CA CYS A 346 -18.42 -7.90 -4.71
C CYS A 346 -17.97 -9.30 -5.18
N ALA A 347 -17.89 -10.29 -4.27
CA ALA A 347 -17.51 -11.66 -4.59
C ALA A 347 -18.52 -12.37 -5.52
N ASN A 348 -19.80 -12.00 -5.46
CA ASN A 348 -20.81 -12.51 -6.39
C ASN A 348 -20.67 -11.91 -7.79
N LYS A 349 -20.23 -10.66 -7.90
CA LYS A 349 -20.12 -9.93 -9.18
C LYS A 349 -18.78 -10.21 -9.87
N TYR A 350 -17.67 -10.21 -9.14
CA TYR A 350 -16.32 -10.24 -9.69
C TYR A 350 -15.54 -11.47 -9.22
N SER A 351 -14.74 -12.06 -10.11
CA SER A 351 -13.64 -12.96 -9.72
C SER A 351 -12.41 -12.13 -9.30
N MET A 352 -11.41 -12.79 -8.70
CA MET A 352 -10.13 -12.14 -8.38
C MET A 352 -9.45 -11.59 -9.64
N ASN A 353 -9.53 -12.31 -10.76
CA ASN A 353 -8.98 -11.86 -12.05
C ASN A 353 -9.70 -10.63 -12.59
N ASP A 354 -11.03 -10.55 -12.43
CA ASP A 354 -11.80 -9.38 -12.86
C ASP A 354 -11.38 -8.13 -12.06
N ILE A 355 -11.25 -8.25 -10.73
CA ILE A 355 -10.80 -7.15 -9.87
C ILE A 355 -9.41 -6.68 -10.29
N ASN A 356 -8.45 -7.60 -10.41
CA ASN A 356 -7.07 -7.26 -10.78
C ASN A 356 -6.98 -6.65 -12.19
N SER A 357 -7.66 -7.22 -13.17
CA SER A 357 -7.59 -6.74 -14.56
C SER A 357 -8.27 -5.39 -14.73
N SER A 358 -9.40 -5.14 -14.05
CA SER A 358 -10.10 -3.86 -14.12
C SER A 358 -9.24 -2.71 -13.60
N ILE A 359 -8.67 -2.85 -12.41
CA ILE A 359 -7.78 -1.84 -11.83
C ILE A 359 -6.51 -1.69 -12.67
N LYS A 360 -5.87 -2.79 -13.07
CA LYS A 360 -4.69 -2.74 -13.96
C LYS A 360 -4.96 -1.96 -15.24
N ASN A 361 -6.07 -2.21 -15.91
CA ASN A 361 -6.44 -1.53 -17.15
C ASN A 361 -6.72 -0.04 -16.94
N TRP A 362 -7.35 0.32 -15.82
CA TRP A 362 -7.53 1.73 -15.47
C TRP A 362 -6.18 2.43 -15.29
N LEU A 363 -5.29 1.89 -14.45
CA LEU A 363 -3.98 2.49 -14.21
C LEU A 363 -3.14 2.61 -15.48
N LEU A 364 -3.29 1.66 -16.43
CA LEU A 364 -2.64 1.72 -17.73
C LEU A 364 -3.29 2.72 -18.71
N GLY A 365 -4.42 3.35 -18.34
CA GLY A 365 -5.19 4.22 -19.21
C GLY A 365 -5.74 3.48 -20.45
N THR A 366 -5.97 2.18 -20.36
CA THR A 366 -6.46 1.34 -21.46
C THR A 366 -7.93 0.94 -21.31
N SER A 367 -8.53 1.15 -20.13
CA SER A 367 -9.96 0.92 -19.90
C SER A 367 -10.76 2.13 -20.32
N THR A 368 -11.85 1.90 -21.04
CA THR A 368 -12.94 2.84 -21.28
C THR A 368 -14.12 2.58 -20.33
N GLU A 369 -14.07 1.49 -19.56
CA GLU A 369 -15.11 1.11 -18.63
C GLU A 369 -15.02 1.91 -17.35
N ASN A 370 -16.18 2.25 -16.79
CA ASN A 370 -16.26 2.90 -15.50
C ASN A 370 -15.87 1.90 -14.39
N ILE A 371 -14.70 2.08 -13.77
CA ILE A 371 -14.26 1.28 -12.63
C ILE A 371 -14.95 1.69 -11.31
N GLY A 372 -15.85 2.68 -11.37
CA GLY A 372 -16.57 3.22 -10.22
C GLY A 372 -17.19 2.14 -9.33
N ASN A 373 -17.66 1.06 -9.93
CA ASN A 373 -18.20 -0.08 -9.19
C ASN A 373 -17.18 -0.86 -8.33
N LEU A 374 -15.87 -0.68 -8.55
CA LEU A 374 -14.82 -1.33 -7.75
C LEU A 374 -14.09 -0.35 -6.84
N TYR A 375 -13.89 0.88 -7.29
CA TYR A 375 -13.15 1.90 -6.56
C TYR A 375 -14.09 2.90 -5.87
N HIS A 376 -14.95 3.57 -6.64
CA HIS A 376 -16.02 4.45 -6.14
C HIS A 376 -17.34 3.71 -6.21
N THR A 377 -17.79 3.18 -5.10
CA THR A 377 -19.13 2.59 -5.00
C THR A 377 -20.02 3.57 -4.24
N ASP A 378 -21.32 3.58 -4.53
CA ASP A 378 -22.30 4.34 -3.73
C ASP A 378 -22.32 3.86 -2.27
N ASN A 379 -21.74 2.69 -2.03
CA ASN A 379 -21.54 2.09 -0.73
C ASN A 379 -20.10 1.56 -0.66
N ASP A 380 -19.25 2.20 0.15
CA ASP A 380 -17.86 1.82 0.38
C ASP A 380 -17.69 0.35 0.79
N GLU A 381 -18.71 -0.27 1.39
CA GLU A 381 -18.70 -1.68 1.79
C GLU A 381 -18.49 -2.65 0.61
N ASP A 382 -18.78 -2.26 -0.61
CA ASP A 382 -18.64 -3.11 -1.79
C ASP A 382 -17.29 -2.95 -2.51
N SER A 383 -16.49 -1.94 -2.14
CA SER A 383 -15.15 -1.74 -2.70
C SER A 383 -14.10 -2.56 -1.97
N PRO A 384 -13.27 -3.37 -2.67
CA PRO A 384 -12.16 -4.11 -2.04
C PRO A 384 -11.12 -3.20 -1.36
N PHE A 385 -11.12 -1.92 -1.67
CA PHE A 385 -10.15 -0.94 -1.18
C PHE A 385 -10.67 -0.09 -0.02
N TRP A 386 -11.99 0.08 0.11
CA TRP A 386 -12.61 0.94 1.12
C TRP A 386 -13.40 0.18 2.18
N SER A 387 -13.83 -1.04 1.86
CA SER A 387 -14.70 -1.81 2.74
C SER A 387 -14.06 -2.11 4.09
N ARG A 388 -14.77 -1.78 5.16
CA ARG A 388 -14.41 -2.09 6.55
C ARG A 388 -15.26 -3.22 7.15
N LYS A 389 -16.03 -3.89 6.33
CA LYS A 389 -17.04 -4.87 6.72
C LYS A 389 -16.57 -5.93 7.72
N TYR A 390 -15.32 -6.39 7.61
CA TYR A 390 -14.75 -7.39 8.51
C TYR A 390 -13.61 -6.84 9.37
N SER A 391 -13.25 -5.58 9.22
CA SER A 391 -12.13 -4.95 9.92
C SER A 391 -12.56 -3.91 10.95
N ASP A 392 -13.75 -3.31 10.80
CA ASP A 392 -14.34 -2.43 11.80
C ASP A 392 -14.93 -3.23 12.96
N MET A 393 -14.34 -3.06 14.15
CA MET A 393 -14.72 -3.85 15.32
C MET A 393 -15.89 -3.27 16.10
N ASP A 394 -16.21 -1.98 15.90
CA ASP A 394 -17.35 -1.35 16.57
C ASP A 394 -18.67 -1.80 15.93
N GLU A 395 -18.64 -2.08 14.63
CA GLU A 395 -19.80 -2.57 13.87
C GLU A 395 -19.86 -4.10 13.76
N TRP A 396 -18.94 -4.83 14.43
CA TRP A 396 -18.81 -6.26 14.32
C TRP A 396 -19.94 -6.99 15.07
N ASP A 397 -20.95 -7.46 14.31
CA ASP A 397 -21.90 -8.49 14.75
C ASP A 397 -21.35 -9.86 14.34
N GLU A 398 -20.88 -10.64 15.30
CA GLU A 398 -20.15 -11.88 15.04
C GLU A 398 -20.95 -12.85 14.16
N VAL A 399 -22.21 -13.07 14.46
CA VAL A 399 -23.04 -14.03 13.72
C VAL A 399 -23.27 -13.60 12.28
N LYS A 400 -23.67 -12.36 12.07
CA LYS A 400 -23.91 -11.80 10.73
C LYS A 400 -22.62 -11.69 9.93
N SER A 401 -21.55 -11.25 10.57
CA SER A 401 -20.24 -11.07 9.92
C SER A 401 -19.65 -12.41 9.50
N ILE A 402 -19.74 -13.45 10.33
CA ILE A 402 -19.31 -14.82 9.97
C ILE A 402 -20.15 -15.39 8.82
N ALA A 403 -21.48 -15.22 8.86
CA ALA A 403 -22.35 -15.68 7.78
C ALA A 403 -22.01 -14.97 6.44
N SER A 404 -21.85 -13.65 6.49
CA SER A 404 -21.42 -12.84 5.35
C SER A 404 -20.05 -13.26 4.83
N PHE A 405 -19.07 -13.49 5.71
CA PHE A 405 -17.75 -13.96 5.36
C PHE A 405 -17.76 -15.33 4.67
N LYS A 406 -18.51 -16.30 5.23
CA LYS A 406 -18.69 -17.62 4.61
C LYS A 406 -19.25 -17.50 3.19
N GLN A 407 -20.23 -16.63 2.99
CA GLN A 407 -20.80 -16.38 1.67
C GLN A 407 -19.76 -15.78 0.70
N THR A 408 -18.97 -14.81 1.15
CA THR A 408 -17.88 -14.23 0.36
C THR A 408 -16.89 -15.29 -0.10
N ILE A 409 -16.37 -16.09 0.84
CA ILE A 409 -15.38 -17.14 0.55
C ILE A 409 -15.97 -18.20 -0.40
N ASN A 410 -17.21 -18.61 -0.18
CA ASN A 410 -17.88 -19.55 -1.07
C ASN A 410 -18.03 -19.02 -2.51
N ASN A 411 -18.47 -17.75 -2.66
CA ASN A 411 -18.64 -17.13 -3.97
C ASN A 411 -17.29 -17.03 -4.72
N LEU A 412 -16.21 -16.63 -4.03
CA LEU A 412 -14.87 -16.57 -4.61
C LEU A 412 -14.37 -17.95 -5.01
N ASN A 413 -14.52 -18.95 -4.15
CA ASN A 413 -14.10 -20.33 -4.44
C ASN A 413 -14.82 -20.91 -5.64
N ILE A 414 -16.14 -20.71 -5.76
CA ILE A 414 -16.92 -21.20 -6.92
C ILE A 414 -16.36 -20.59 -8.24
N LYS A 415 -15.97 -19.31 -8.24
CA LYS A 415 -15.42 -18.65 -9.42
C LYS A 415 -14.00 -19.07 -9.74
N ASN A 416 -13.20 -19.35 -8.70
CA ASN A 416 -11.79 -19.68 -8.84
C ASN A 416 -11.55 -21.18 -9.10
N LEU A 417 -12.49 -22.08 -8.71
CA LEU A 417 -12.35 -23.53 -8.86
C LEU A 417 -12.17 -24.02 -10.30
N ARG A 418 -12.49 -23.20 -11.29
CA ARG A 418 -12.29 -23.56 -12.70
C ARG A 418 -10.82 -23.70 -13.07
N ASP A 419 -9.93 -22.93 -12.35
CA ASP A 419 -8.51 -22.81 -12.70
C ASP A 419 -7.56 -23.13 -11.53
N ASN A 420 -8.08 -23.49 -10.32
CA ASN A 420 -7.26 -23.51 -9.13
C ASN A 420 -7.64 -24.62 -8.15
N THR A 421 -6.64 -25.38 -7.70
CA THR A 421 -6.78 -26.44 -6.69
C THR A 421 -6.74 -25.90 -5.25
N ASN A 422 -6.35 -24.65 -5.03
CA ASN A 422 -6.22 -24.05 -3.70
C ASN A 422 -7.51 -23.35 -3.29
N VAL A 423 -8.19 -23.88 -2.30
CA VAL A 423 -9.42 -23.29 -1.72
C VAL A 423 -9.03 -22.16 -0.77
N ILE A 424 -9.65 -20.99 -0.94
CA ILE A 424 -9.55 -19.90 0.03
C ILE A 424 -10.24 -20.32 1.34
N LYS A 425 -9.52 -20.24 2.46
CA LYS A 425 -10.04 -20.52 3.81
C LYS A 425 -10.14 -19.28 4.69
N GLY A 426 -9.32 -18.28 4.43
CA GLY A 426 -9.26 -17.07 5.23
C GLY A 426 -8.86 -15.84 4.44
N MET A 427 -8.99 -14.68 5.11
CA MET A 427 -8.70 -13.35 4.54
C MET A 427 -7.80 -12.57 5.49
N VAL A 428 -6.81 -11.89 4.93
CA VAL A 428 -5.90 -10.98 5.63
C VAL A 428 -6.10 -9.57 5.07
N MET A 429 -6.34 -8.59 5.96
CA MET A 429 -6.76 -7.22 5.61
C MET A 429 -5.90 -6.16 6.29
N GLY A 430 -5.74 -5.00 5.61
CA GLY A 430 -5.21 -3.74 6.11
C GLY A 430 -6.29 -2.71 6.40
N HIS A 431 -6.08 -1.45 5.99
CA HIS A 431 -7.04 -0.34 5.86
C HIS A 431 -7.65 0.20 7.16
N SER A 432 -7.91 -0.62 8.14
CA SER A 432 -8.58 -0.21 9.39
C SER A 432 -7.60 -0.27 10.55
N PRO A 433 -7.08 0.87 11.03
CA PRO A 433 -6.07 0.92 12.08
C PRO A 433 -6.60 0.35 13.41
N GLN A 434 -6.12 -0.82 13.78
CA GLN A 434 -6.66 -1.58 14.92
C GLN A 434 -6.37 -0.94 16.29
N PHE A 435 -5.38 -0.04 16.37
CA PHE A 435 -5.15 0.70 17.61
C PHE A 435 -6.36 1.54 18.04
N MET A 436 -7.18 2.01 17.10
CA MET A 436 -8.42 2.75 17.38
C MET A 436 -9.44 1.92 18.18
N TYR A 437 -9.32 0.59 18.11
CA TYR A 437 -10.14 -0.38 18.86
C TYR A 437 -9.38 -1.00 20.03
N ASN A 438 -8.30 -0.37 20.50
CA ASN A 438 -7.40 -0.92 21.54
C ASN A 438 -6.80 -2.28 21.21
N ARG A 439 -6.46 -2.53 19.95
CA ARG A 439 -5.94 -3.81 19.46
C ARG A 439 -4.66 -3.61 18.64
N GLY A 440 -3.78 -4.60 18.69
CA GLY A 440 -2.74 -4.82 17.70
C GLY A 440 -3.25 -5.71 16.57
N ILE A 441 -2.36 -6.41 15.86
CA ILE A 441 -2.76 -7.48 14.94
C ILE A 441 -3.68 -8.47 15.68
N ASN A 442 -4.82 -8.79 15.08
CA ASN A 442 -5.81 -9.66 15.70
C ASN A 442 -6.57 -10.46 14.65
N SER A 443 -7.29 -11.47 15.13
CA SER A 443 -8.12 -12.31 14.29
C SER A 443 -9.49 -12.58 14.92
N SER A 444 -10.40 -13.11 14.11
CA SER A 444 -11.69 -13.64 14.52
C SER A 444 -12.05 -14.87 13.68
N TYR A 445 -13.12 -15.56 14.05
CA TYR A 445 -13.63 -16.74 13.38
C TYR A 445 -12.53 -17.81 13.17
N ASP A 446 -12.04 -18.36 14.27
CA ASP A 446 -11.01 -19.41 14.28
C ASP A 446 -9.79 -19.06 13.42
N ASN A 447 -9.29 -17.82 13.55
CA ASN A 447 -8.16 -17.29 12.78
C ASN A 447 -8.39 -17.26 11.25
N ARG A 448 -9.63 -17.18 10.78
CA ARG A 448 -9.93 -17.06 9.34
C ARG A 448 -10.02 -15.63 8.85
N ILE A 449 -10.18 -14.67 9.74
CA ILE A 449 -10.25 -13.24 9.46
C ILE A 449 -9.13 -12.55 10.22
N TRP A 450 -8.12 -12.04 9.52
CA TRP A 450 -6.98 -11.35 10.11
C TRP A 450 -6.97 -9.87 9.76
N ARG A 451 -6.65 -9.03 10.74
CA ARG A 451 -6.53 -7.58 10.65
C ARG A 451 -5.11 -7.20 11.03
N VAL A 452 -4.34 -6.65 10.07
CA VAL A 452 -2.89 -6.41 10.26
C VAL A 452 -2.48 -4.94 10.20
N ASP A 453 -3.39 -4.02 9.82
CA ASP A 453 -3.13 -2.60 10.00
C ASP A 453 -3.25 -2.22 11.48
N ILE A 454 -2.17 -1.78 12.05
CA ILE A 454 -2.10 -1.35 13.46
C ILE A 454 -1.91 0.16 13.60
N GLY A 455 -1.90 0.90 12.51
CA GLY A 455 -1.61 2.34 12.52
C GLY A 455 -0.19 2.66 12.98
N ALA A 456 0.80 1.86 12.59
CA ALA A 456 2.19 2.01 13.04
C ALA A 456 2.84 3.31 12.55
N SER A 457 2.41 3.81 11.39
CA SER A 457 2.94 5.02 10.79
C SER A 457 2.71 6.27 11.64
N LYS A 458 3.69 7.17 11.62
CA LYS A 458 3.54 8.52 12.18
C LYS A 458 2.45 9.36 11.48
N ALA A 459 1.89 8.88 10.37
CA ALA A 459 0.70 9.47 9.76
C ALA A 459 -0.44 9.67 10.77
N PHE A 460 -0.53 8.80 11.77
CA PHE A 460 -1.49 8.89 12.88
C PHE A 460 -0.94 9.60 14.13
N GLY A 461 0.09 10.45 13.98
CA GLY A 461 0.82 11.13 15.06
C GLY A 461 2.07 10.36 15.52
N ASP A 462 2.91 11.03 16.31
CA ASP A 462 4.13 10.40 16.86
C ASP A 462 3.73 9.28 17.84
N VAL A 463 4.16 8.06 17.53
CA VAL A 463 3.85 6.85 18.34
C VAL A 463 4.22 7.04 19.81
N LYS A 464 5.31 7.76 20.12
CA LYS A 464 5.76 7.97 21.50
C LYS A 464 4.87 8.92 22.30
N SER A 465 4.10 9.76 21.62
CA SER A 465 3.23 10.76 22.25
C SER A 465 1.75 10.35 22.32
N THR A 466 1.41 9.14 21.86
CA THR A 466 0.03 8.63 21.93
C THR A 466 -0.16 7.68 23.10
N PRO A 467 -1.32 7.67 23.77
CA PRO A 467 -1.63 6.71 24.82
C PRO A 467 -1.49 5.24 24.36
N GLU A 468 -1.76 5.00 23.06
CA GLU A 468 -1.74 3.67 22.43
C GLU A 468 -0.34 3.31 21.88
N CYS A 469 0.71 4.00 22.30
CA CYS A 469 2.05 3.83 21.73
C CYS A 469 2.53 2.35 21.69
N PHE A 470 2.16 1.54 22.69
CA PHE A 470 2.51 0.12 22.73
C PHE A 470 1.73 -0.73 21.71
N LEU A 471 0.51 -0.32 21.32
CA LEU A 471 -0.29 -1.00 20.29
C LEU A 471 0.20 -0.65 18.87
N ARG A 472 0.77 0.55 18.73
CA ARG A 472 1.24 1.08 17.44
C ARG A 472 2.70 0.76 17.14
N LYS A 473 3.43 0.03 18.00
CA LYS A 473 4.75 -0.54 17.65
C LYS A 473 4.59 -1.46 16.46
N VAL A 474 5.59 -1.52 15.60
CA VAL A 474 5.50 -2.34 14.39
C VAL A 474 5.29 -3.81 14.72
N HIS A 475 4.28 -4.40 14.14
CA HIS A 475 3.95 -5.83 14.21
C HIS A 475 3.89 -6.42 12.81
N VAL A 476 4.21 -7.69 12.67
CA VAL A 476 3.97 -8.49 11.45
C VAL A 476 3.28 -9.80 11.80
N LEU A 477 2.41 -10.26 10.92
CA LEU A 477 1.81 -11.60 11.01
C LEU A 477 2.66 -12.57 10.20
N ILE A 478 3.06 -13.67 10.81
CA ILE A 478 3.73 -14.78 10.14
C ILE A 478 2.75 -15.97 10.08
N ILE A 479 2.59 -16.55 8.91
CA ILE A 479 1.80 -17.76 8.66
C ILE A 479 2.78 -18.83 8.18
N GLU A 480 2.93 -19.88 8.97
CA GLU A 480 3.78 -21.03 8.63
C GLU A 480 2.94 -22.21 8.20
N ASP A 481 3.41 -22.89 7.15
CA ASP A 481 2.79 -24.09 6.57
C ASP A 481 1.29 -23.92 6.26
N ASP A 482 0.87 -22.68 5.99
CA ASP A 482 -0.51 -22.31 5.65
C ASP A 482 -1.51 -22.40 6.82
N CYS A 483 -1.07 -22.71 8.05
CA CYS A 483 -1.98 -22.97 9.18
C CYS A 483 -1.47 -22.57 10.57
N ARG A 484 -0.21 -22.22 10.76
CA ARG A 484 0.31 -21.76 12.05
C ARG A 484 0.57 -20.27 12.03
N PHE A 485 0.13 -19.55 13.07
CA PHE A 485 0.14 -18.10 13.10
C PHE A 485 1.00 -17.58 14.24
N HIS A 486 1.88 -16.63 13.93
CA HIS A 486 2.72 -15.94 14.89
C HIS A 486 2.65 -14.43 14.67
N ILE A 487 2.46 -13.65 15.74
CA ILE A 487 2.56 -12.20 15.71
C ILE A 487 3.90 -11.81 16.27
N VAL A 488 4.78 -11.28 15.42
CA VAL A 488 6.08 -10.76 15.85
C VAL A 488 5.98 -9.26 16.04
N LYS A 489 6.46 -8.76 17.20
CA LYS A 489 6.32 -7.37 17.64
C LYS A 489 7.67 -6.73 17.85
N GLU A 490 7.79 -5.44 17.57
CA GLU A 490 8.92 -4.62 17.96
C GLU A 490 9.09 -4.67 19.49
N LYS A 491 10.32 -4.95 19.94
CA LYS A 491 10.64 -5.00 21.37
C LYS A 491 10.50 -3.61 22.02
N CYS A 492 10.18 -3.60 23.30
CA CYS A 492 10.15 -2.38 24.09
C CYS A 492 11.55 -1.86 24.36
#